data_ec73860d71cc7f65b6fc051d871f221b
#
_entry.id   ec73860d71cc7f65b6fc051d871f221b
#
_cell.length_a   1.000
_cell.length_b   1.000
_cell.length_c   1.000
_cell.angle_alpha   90.00
_cell.angle_beta   90.00
_cell.angle_gamma   90.00
#
_symmetry.space_group_name_H-M   'P 1'
#
loop_
_entity.id
_entity.type
_entity.pdbx_description
1 polymer ?
#
loop_
_entity_poly.entity_id
_entity_poly.type
_entity_poly.pdbx_seq_one_letter_code
_entity_poly.pdbx_strand_id
1 'polypeptide(L)'
;GRPLDVKVIGIDPPDMARVGWWREDFAPDTLVALMNAMAANEKAVVVDAKFLADYSLKIGDAIVVTVRQKPVDMVIVGSVTYFPTMWPDTERFIFCNLDYLFDQVGETPYDVWAKTDPAVPWREIVDSLRDRDFIVSRATDARETALRLRDDPGRTGIFGILTVGFLVAAILTVLGFMLYSFLSARRRMQQLGILRAMGLSISQLIGLFVFEQGFLIVLGTAAGTALGVVAGTFFIPFLQIKSEQHAGIPSFVVMTAWDDIYKIYVILGAILAVAFPAFIWMLTRMKIHEAIKFGDETG
;
A
#
# COMPACT_ATOMS: atom_id res chain seq x y z
N GLY A 1 15.79 -22.05 32.65
CA GLY A 1 15.38 -21.33 31.45
C GLY A 1 16.60 -21.05 30.57
N ARG A 2 16.48 -21.17 29.27
CA ARG A 2 17.57 -20.76 28.37
C ARG A 2 17.72 -19.24 28.49
N PRO A 3 18.95 -18.70 28.60
CA PRO A 3 19.14 -17.28 28.49
C PRO A 3 18.61 -16.83 27.14
N LEU A 4 17.70 -15.88 27.13
CA LEU A 4 17.18 -15.30 25.91
C LEU A 4 17.99 -14.05 25.60
N ASP A 5 18.44 -13.99 24.36
CA ASP A 5 19.08 -12.79 23.86
C ASP A 5 17.98 -11.78 23.48
N VAL A 6 17.84 -10.72 24.27
CA VAL A 6 16.83 -9.67 24.07
C VAL A 6 17.58 -8.36 23.84
N LYS A 7 17.26 -7.66 22.80
CA LYS A 7 17.80 -6.33 22.53
C LYS A 7 17.13 -5.32 23.42
N VAL A 8 17.89 -4.73 24.32
CA VAL A 8 17.44 -3.66 25.22
C VAL A 8 17.74 -2.32 24.59
N ILE A 9 16.75 -1.45 24.51
CA ILE A 9 16.84 -0.14 23.90
C ILE A 9 16.38 0.88 24.93
N GLY A 10 17.30 1.76 25.33
CA GLY A 10 16.96 2.93 26.13
C GLY A 10 16.44 4.04 25.23
N ILE A 11 15.30 4.61 25.56
CA ILE A 11 14.71 5.75 24.85
C ILE A 11 14.37 6.86 25.86
N ASP A 12 14.45 8.11 25.41
CA ASP A 12 13.89 9.25 26.11
C ASP A 12 12.39 9.38 25.73
N PRO A 13 11.44 9.12 26.65
CA PRO A 13 10.04 9.10 26.33
C PRO A 13 9.48 10.43 25.79
N PRO A 14 9.79 11.61 26.41
CA PRO A 14 9.38 12.91 25.90
C PRO A 14 9.85 13.20 24.48
N ASP A 15 11.10 12.92 24.18
CA ASP A 15 11.68 13.21 22.88
C ASP A 15 11.23 12.22 21.83
N MET A 16 11.11 10.94 22.17
CA MET A 16 10.60 9.92 21.25
C MET A 16 9.18 10.22 20.79
N ALA A 17 8.32 10.76 21.65
CA ALA A 17 6.97 11.17 21.30
C ALA A 17 6.93 12.27 20.22
N ARG A 18 7.97 13.11 20.14
CA ARG A 18 8.09 14.24 19.20
C ARG A 18 8.76 13.87 17.90
N VAL A 19 9.71 12.95 17.93
CA VAL A 19 10.59 12.61 16.79
C VAL A 19 10.15 11.33 16.11
N GLY A 20 9.59 10.39 16.88
CA GLY A 20 9.24 9.07 16.39
C GLY A 20 8.16 9.09 15.30
N TRP A 21 8.42 8.37 14.20
CA TRP A 21 7.38 8.07 13.25
C TRP A 21 6.61 6.83 13.71
N TRP A 22 5.28 6.90 13.69
CA TRP A 22 4.42 5.84 14.19
C TRP A 22 3.29 5.52 13.23
N ARG A 23 2.97 4.24 13.11
CA ARG A 23 1.85 3.71 12.32
C ARG A 23 0.84 3.06 13.30
N GLU A 24 -0.44 3.21 13.04
CA GLU A 24 -1.51 2.77 13.96
C GLU A 24 -1.50 1.27 14.27
N ASP A 25 -0.98 0.43 13.36
CA ASP A 25 -0.87 -1.01 13.55
C ASP A 25 0.39 -1.47 14.31
N PHE A 26 1.24 -0.55 14.77
CA PHE A 26 2.46 -0.90 15.51
C PHE A 26 2.16 -1.33 16.94
N ALA A 27 1.13 -0.80 17.55
CA ALA A 27 0.69 -1.17 18.88
C ALA A 27 -0.82 -0.94 19.05
N PRO A 28 -1.44 -1.57 20.05
CA PRO A 28 -2.82 -1.26 20.44
C PRO A 28 -2.99 0.20 20.88
N ASP A 29 -1.96 0.76 21.51
CA ASP A 29 -1.93 2.11 22.04
C ASP A 29 -1.16 3.08 21.13
N THR A 30 -1.46 4.38 21.24
CA THR A 30 -0.72 5.42 20.53
C THR A 30 0.69 5.57 21.08
N LEU A 31 1.64 6.03 20.23
CA LEU A 31 3.01 6.32 20.69
C LEU A 31 3.03 7.24 21.92
N VAL A 32 2.20 8.29 21.91
CA VAL A 32 2.13 9.24 23.02
C VAL A 32 1.65 8.57 24.32
N ALA A 33 0.67 7.69 24.24
CA ALA A 33 0.18 6.95 25.41
C ALA A 33 1.25 6.02 25.99
N LEU A 34 1.98 5.29 25.14
CA LEU A 34 3.11 4.44 25.55
C LEU A 34 4.23 5.26 26.18
N MET A 35 4.60 6.38 25.57
CA MET A 35 5.65 7.26 26.13
C MET A 35 5.24 7.89 27.44
N ASN A 36 3.98 8.28 27.61
CA ASN A 36 3.46 8.78 28.88
C ASN A 36 3.47 7.69 29.97
N ALA A 37 3.11 6.46 29.63
CA ALA A 37 3.19 5.35 30.57
C ALA A 37 4.63 5.05 31.01
N MET A 38 5.60 5.16 30.10
CA MET A 38 7.02 5.04 30.40
C MET A 38 7.55 6.20 31.23
N ALA A 39 7.13 7.42 30.98
CA ALA A 39 7.55 8.60 31.74
C ALA A 39 6.99 8.62 33.18
N ALA A 40 5.86 7.97 33.41
CA ALA A 40 5.24 7.90 34.75
C ALA A 40 6.00 7.00 35.73
N ASN A 41 6.84 6.08 35.24
CA ASN A 41 7.62 5.16 36.08
C ASN A 41 8.99 4.92 35.43
N GLU A 42 10.06 5.24 36.14
CA GLU A 42 11.44 5.07 35.64
C GLU A 42 11.77 3.61 35.26
N LYS A 43 11.18 2.63 35.97
CA LYS A 43 11.35 1.19 35.73
C LYS A 43 10.44 0.66 34.59
N ALA A 44 9.65 1.52 33.98
CA ALA A 44 8.72 1.13 32.96
C ALA A 44 9.43 0.56 31.73
N VAL A 45 8.88 -0.53 31.20
CA VAL A 45 9.35 -1.16 29.96
C VAL A 45 8.18 -1.46 29.04
N VAL A 46 8.37 -1.19 27.78
CA VAL A 46 7.48 -1.64 26.68
C VAL A 46 8.17 -2.80 25.98
N VAL A 47 7.46 -3.88 25.78
CA VAL A 47 8.01 -5.13 25.23
C VAL A 47 7.38 -5.49 23.88
N ASP A 48 8.04 -6.31 23.08
CA ASP A 48 7.38 -6.85 21.89
C ASP A 48 6.25 -7.82 22.26
N ALA A 49 5.16 -7.81 21.49
CA ALA A 49 3.97 -8.60 21.78
C ALA A 49 4.24 -10.13 21.79
N LYS A 50 5.21 -10.59 21.00
CA LYS A 50 5.60 -12.02 21.01
C LYS A 50 6.37 -12.38 22.28
N PHE A 51 7.13 -11.44 22.84
CA PHE A 51 7.78 -11.64 24.14
C PHE A 51 6.75 -11.93 25.23
N LEU A 52 5.64 -11.16 25.28
CA LEU A 52 4.55 -11.43 26.23
C LEU A 52 3.96 -12.82 26.05
N ALA A 53 3.69 -13.21 24.80
CA ALA A 53 3.10 -14.51 24.49
C ALA A 53 4.05 -15.68 24.84
N ASP A 54 5.32 -15.59 24.46
CA ASP A 54 6.31 -16.64 24.65
C ASP A 54 6.59 -16.93 26.15
N TYR A 55 6.50 -15.88 27.00
CA TYR A 55 6.76 -16.00 28.44
C TYR A 55 5.49 -15.97 29.30
N SER A 56 4.32 -15.94 28.67
CA SER A 56 3.03 -15.84 29.38
C SER A 56 2.96 -14.68 30.36
N LEU A 57 3.61 -13.56 30.02
CA LEU A 57 3.65 -12.33 30.81
C LEU A 57 2.47 -11.43 30.48
N LYS A 58 2.16 -10.51 31.39
CA LYS A 58 1.09 -9.53 31.25
C LYS A 58 1.59 -8.13 31.55
N ILE A 59 0.86 -7.13 31.06
CA ILE A 59 1.07 -5.74 31.45
C ILE A 59 0.86 -5.62 32.97
N GLY A 60 1.81 -5.00 33.65
CA GLY A 60 1.89 -4.88 35.11
C GLY A 60 2.89 -5.86 35.76
N ASP A 61 3.34 -6.88 35.06
CA ASP A 61 4.30 -7.83 35.59
C ASP A 61 5.70 -7.20 35.74
N ALA A 62 6.38 -7.57 36.81
CA ALA A 62 7.78 -7.21 37.05
C ALA A 62 8.69 -8.26 36.40
N ILE A 63 9.72 -7.79 35.71
CA ILE A 63 10.74 -8.64 35.07
C ILE A 63 12.14 -8.16 35.48
N VAL A 64 13.10 -9.07 35.46
CA VAL A 64 14.52 -8.76 35.67
C VAL A 64 15.27 -9.07 34.39
N VAL A 65 15.90 -8.06 33.80
CA VAL A 65 16.67 -8.18 32.57
C VAL A 65 18.15 -7.97 32.88
N THR A 66 18.99 -8.92 32.48
CA THR A 66 20.43 -8.77 32.69
C THR A 66 21.04 -7.98 31.53
N VAL A 67 21.50 -6.76 31.82
CA VAL A 67 22.18 -5.90 30.86
C VAL A 67 23.63 -5.74 31.29
N ARG A 68 24.58 -6.11 30.44
CA ARG A 68 26.03 -6.05 30.76
C ARG A 68 26.39 -6.72 32.09
N GLN A 69 25.82 -7.91 32.33
CA GLN A 69 26.02 -8.70 33.57
C GLN A 69 25.45 -8.05 34.87
N LYS A 70 24.69 -6.97 34.75
CA LYS A 70 23.96 -6.36 35.85
C LYS A 70 22.46 -6.65 35.72
N PRO A 71 21.80 -7.13 36.78
CA PRO A 71 20.35 -7.27 36.80
C PRO A 71 19.68 -5.89 36.87
N VAL A 72 18.71 -5.64 36.04
CA VAL A 72 17.92 -4.42 35.98
C VAL A 72 16.46 -4.79 36.19
N ASP A 73 15.84 -4.24 37.21
CA ASP A 73 14.42 -4.44 37.51
C ASP A 73 13.56 -3.57 36.61
N MET A 74 12.56 -4.19 35.97
CA MET A 74 11.67 -3.48 35.05
C MET A 74 10.23 -3.91 35.28
N VAL A 75 9.27 -3.04 34.93
CA VAL A 75 7.82 -3.29 35.00
C VAL A 75 7.21 -3.07 33.63
N ILE A 76 6.49 -4.07 33.13
CA ILE A 76 5.87 -4.02 31.80
C ILE A 76 4.67 -3.06 31.85
N VAL A 77 4.70 -1.99 31.07
CA VAL A 77 3.63 -0.98 30.99
C VAL A 77 2.87 -1.01 29.66
N GLY A 78 3.40 -1.70 28.66
CA GLY A 78 2.77 -1.78 27.35
C GLY A 78 3.45 -2.78 26.43
N SER A 79 2.86 -3.01 25.27
CA SER A 79 3.41 -3.88 24.26
C SER A 79 3.30 -3.28 22.87
N VAL A 80 4.23 -3.65 21.99
CA VAL A 80 4.26 -3.24 20.57
C VAL A 80 4.39 -4.47 19.68
N THR A 81 3.72 -4.45 18.55
CA THR A 81 3.87 -5.49 17.53
C THR A 81 5.08 -5.20 16.63
N TYR A 82 5.29 -3.94 16.32
CA TYR A 82 6.41 -3.45 15.50
C TYR A 82 6.98 -2.17 16.09
N PHE A 83 8.26 -1.95 15.83
CA PHE A 83 8.91 -0.67 16.13
C PHE A 83 9.83 -0.30 14.97
N PRO A 84 9.95 0.99 14.62
CA PRO A 84 10.86 1.41 13.57
C PRO A 84 12.27 0.85 13.79
N THR A 85 12.85 0.23 12.77
CA THR A 85 14.16 -0.44 12.80
C THR A 85 14.25 -1.75 13.57
N MET A 86 13.19 -2.20 14.24
CA MET A 86 13.17 -3.45 14.99
C MET A 86 12.23 -4.47 14.37
N TRP A 87 12.70 -5.69 14.26
CA TRP A 87 12.01 -6.79 13.58
C TRP A 87 11.70 -7.92 14.55
N PRO A 88 10.45 -8.04 15.03
CA PRO A 88 10.09 -9.03 16.05
C PRO A 88 10.22 -10.48 15.59
N ASP A 89 10.34 -10.73 14.28
CA ASP A 89 10.58 -12.07 13.74
C ASP A 89 12.06 -12.48 13.77
N THR A 90 12.95 -11.51 13.87
CA THR A 90 14.40 -11.72 13.85
C THR A 90 15.00 -11.71 15.26
N GLU A 91 14.60 -10.77 16.07
CA GLU A 91 15.12 -10.56 17.42
C GLU A 91 14.03 -10.03 18.36
N ARG A 92 14.06 -10.48 19.62
CA ARG A 92 13.19 -9.93 20.65
C ARG A 92 13.76 -8.58 21.13
N PHE A 93 12.89 -7.65 21.40
CA PHE A 93 13.31 -6.32 21.84
C PHE A 93 12.41 -5.78 22.95
N ILE A 94 13.01 -4.93 23.77
CA ILE A 94 12.34 -4.21 24.85
C ILE A 94 12.81 -2.77 24.87
N PHE A 95 11.92 -1.85 25.22
CA PHE A 95 12.21 -0.44 25.38
C PHE A 95 12.09 -0.05 26.84
N CYS A 96 13.10 0.60 27.37
CA CYS A 96 13.12 1.13 28.73
C CYS A 96 13.51 2.61 28.73
N ASN A 97 13.34 3.27 29.87
CA ASN A 97 13.80 4.64 30.06
C ASN A 97 15.33 4.69 29.96
N LEU A 98 15.85 5.60 29.12
CA LEU A 98 17.29 5.73 28.87
C LEU A 98 18.05 6.15 30.11
N ASP A 99 17.55 7.14 30.87
CA ASP A 99 18.21 7.66 32.08
C ASP A 99 18.28 6.55 33.12
N TYR A 100 17.18 5.85 33.36
CA TYR A 100 17.18 4.72 34.29
C TYR A 100 18.17 3.62 33.85
N LEU A 101 18.25 3.33 32.57
CA LEU A 101 19.21 2.35 32.08
C LEU A 101 20.66 2.79 32.34
N PHE A 102 20.98 4.05 32.07
CA PHE A 102 22.31 4.60 32.32
C PHE A 102 22.69 4.61 33.80
N ASP A 103 21.75 4.90 34.68
CA ASP A 103 21.96 4.83 36.13
C ASP A 103 22.33 3.42 36.61
N GLN A 104 21.73 2.38 36.00
CA GLN A 104 21.97 0.99 36.34
C GLN A 104 23.27 0.43 35.76
N VAL A 105 23.55 0.72 34.48
CA VAL A 105 24.64 0.03 33.76
C VAL A 105 25.81 0.96 33.37
N GLY A 106 25.63 2.26 33.49
CA GLY A 106 26.59 3.30 33.08
C GLY A 106 26.34 3.78 31.65
N GLU A 107 26.81 4.99 31.37
CA GLU A 107 26.67 5.60 30.04
C GLU A 107 27.42 4.83 28.95
N THR A 108 26.87 4.82 27.77
CA THR A 108 27.46 4.21 26.56
C THR A 108 27.19 5.05 25.34
N PRO A 109 28.00 4.97 24.30
CA PRO A 109 27.65 5.55 23.01
C PRO A 109 26.27 5.05 22.54
N TYR A 110 25.43 5.97 22.08
CA TYR A 110 24.05 5.70 21.66
C TYR A 110 23.74 6.36 20.33
N ASP A 111 22.70 5.86 19.67
CA ASP A 111 22.23 6.43 18.42
C ASP A 111 21.29 7.61 18.71
N VAL A 112 21.46 8.71 17.97
CA VAL A 112 20.59 9.89 18.09
C VAL A 112 19.67 9.95 16.89
N TRP A 113 18.37 9.97 17.14
CA TRP A 113 17.35 10.20 16.10
C TRP A 113 16.96 11.67 16.13
N ALA A 114 17.10 12.33 14.99
CA ALA A 114 16.79 13.75 14.87
C ALA A 114 15.76 13.99 13.76
N LYS A 115 14.77 14.82 14.07
CA LYS A 115 13.85 15.35 13.06
C LYS A 115 14.42 16.66 12.53
N THR A 116 14.83 16.66 11.28
CA THR A 116 15.50 17.79 10.65
C THR A 116 14.59 18.52 9.67
N ASP A 117 14.85 19.81 9.43
CA ASP A 117 14.18 20.55 8.37
C ASP A 117 14.52 19.94 7.01
N PRO A 118 13.52 19.70 6.14
CA PRO A 118 13.73 19.25 4.78
C PRO A 118 14.68 20.11 3.94
N ALA A 119 14.75 21.40 4.22
CA ALA A 119 15.57 22.35 3.48
C ALA A 119 17.07 22.27 3.81
N VAL A 120 17.43 21.70 4.99
CA VAL A 120 18.81 21.60 5.44
C VAL A 120 19.41 20.26 5.06
N PRO A 121 20.51 20.23 4.27
CA PRO A 121 21.20 18.98 3.97
C PRO A 121 21.75 18.33 5.24
N TRP A 122 21.50 17.03 5.42
CA TRP A 122 21.95 16.30 6.61
C TRP A 122 23.47 16.35 6.81
N ARG A 123 24.23 16.50 5.72
CA ARG A 123 25.72 16.63 5.77
C ARG A 123 26.16 17.88 6.50
N GLU A 124 25.49 19.01 6.28
CA GLU A 124 25.79 20.27 6.98
C GLU A 124 25.53 20.13 8.50
N ILE A 125 24.52 19.37 8.88
CA ILE A 125 24.23 19.07 10.28
C ILE A 125 25.36 18.26 10.89
N VAL A 126 25.80 17.21 10.22
CA VAL A 126 26.91 16.36 10.67
C VAL A 126 28.21 17.15 10.77
N ASP A 127 28.50 17.97 9.77
CA ASP A 127 29.73 18.81 9.80
C ASP A 127 29.68 19.83 10.95
N SER A 128 28.52 20.45 11.19
CA SER A 128 28.34 21.37 12.32
C SER A 128 28.47 20.69 13.70
N LEU A 129 28.14 19.40 13.79
CA LEU A 129 28.37 18.62 15.01
C LEU A 129 29.85 18.28 15.19
N ARG A 130 30.54 17.93 14.11
CA ARG A 130 32.00 17.67 14.13
C ARG A 130 32.80 18.91 14.50
N ASP A 131 32.39 20.08 14.01
CA ASP A 131 33.00 21.37 14.38
C ASP A 131 32.84 21.73 15.85
N ARG A 132 31.91 21.07 16.52
CA ARG A 132 31.68 21.18 17.97
C ARG A 132 32.27 20.02 18.78
N ASP A 133 33.25 19.30 18.21
CA ASP A 133 33.95 18.17 18.82
C ASP A 133 33.09 16.92 19.08
N PHE A 134 31.89 16.79 18.48
CA PHE A 134 31.12 15.54 18.53
C PHE A 134 31.70 14.48 17.58
N ILE A 135 31.94 13.28 18.11
CA ILE A 135 32.39 12.13 17.31
C ILE A 135 31.20 11.45 16.67
N VAL A 136 30.91 11.78 15.42
CA VAL A 136 29.87 11.12 14.63
C VAL A 136 30.48 9.97 13.85
N SER A 137 30.26 8.74 14.31
CA SER A 137 30.78 7.52 13.68
C SER A 137 30.01 7.13 12.42
N ARG A 138 28.71 7.34 12.43
CA ARG A 138 27.81 7.04 11.29
C ARG A 138 26.62 7.99 11.30
N ALA A 139 26.23 8.47 10.14
CA ALA A 139 25.00 9.21 9.94
C ALA A 139 24.21 8.60 8.79
N THR A 140 22.90 8.52 8.95
CA THR A 140 22.00 7.97 7.93
C THR A 140 20.82 8.90 7.77
N ASP A 141 20.58 9.34 6.54
CA ASP A 141 19.38 10.10 6.21
C ASP A 141 18.26 9.15 5.75
N ALA A 142 17.15 9.18 6.46
CA ALA A 142 15.97 8.38 6.14
C ALA A 142 15.38 8.73 4.76
N ARG A 143 15.50 9.99 4.33
CA ARG A 143 15.02 10.43 3.00
C ARG A 143 15.87 9.86 1.88
N GLU A 144 17.20 9.96 2.01
CA GLU A 144 18.12 9.38 1.02
C GLU A 144 17.92 7.88 0.93
N THR A 145 17.72 7.21 2.07
CA THR A 145 17.42 5.77 2.12
C THR A 145 16.07 5.46 1.44
N ALA A 146 15.04 6.26 1.69
CA ALA A 146 13.73 6.09 1.05
C ALA A 146 13.80 6.30 -0.48
N LEU A 147 14.56 7.28 -0.95
CA LEU A 147 14.78 7.51 -2.38
C LEU A 147 15.52 6.34 -3.01
N ARG A 148 16.60 5.85 -2.41
CA ARG A 148 17.33 4.66 -2.89
C ARG A 148 16.44 3.43 -2.98
N LEU A 149 15.58 3.21 -1.98
CA LEU A 149 14.61 2.10 -1.99
C LEU A 149 13.51 2.28 -3.04
N ARG A 150 13.16 3.53 -3.39
CA ARG A 150 12.22 3.83 -4.46
C ARG A 150 12.82 3.53 -5.84
N ASP A 151 14.08 3.85 -6.03
CA ASP A 151 14.80 3.68 -7.30
C ASP A 151 15.42 2.28 -7.45
N ASP A 152 15.10 1.35 -6.54
CA ASP A 152 15.57 -0.03 -6.62
C ASP A 152 15.12 -0.68 -7.94
N PRO A 153 16.07 -1.16 -8.78
CA PRO A 153 15.77 -1.79 -10.06
C PRO A 153 14.80 -2.98 -9.95
N GLY A 154 14.86 -3.74 -8.86
CA GLY A 154 13.95 -4.85 -8.62
C GLY A 154 12.50 -4.40 -8.51
N ARG A 155 12.23 -3.32 -7.79
CA ARG A 155 10.90 -2.70 -7.68
C ARG A 155 10.45 -2.10 -9.00
N THR A 156 11.30 -1.32 -9.65
CA THR A 156 11.02 -0.69 -10.94
C THR A 156 10.68 -1.74 -12.00
N GLY A 157 11.37 -2.88 -12.00
CA GLY A 157 11.08 -4.00 -12.91
C GLY A 157 9.68 -4.59 -12.72
N ILE A 158 9.25 -4.81 -11.47
CA ILE A 158 7.91 -5.33 -11.17
C ILE A 158 6.83 -4.35 -11.63
N PHE A 159 6.97 -3.06 -11.30
CA PHE A 159 6.01 -2.05 -11.75
C PHE A 159 5.99 -1.91 -13.27
N GLY A 160 7.14 -2.04 -13.93
CA GLY A 160 7.24 -2.05 -15.39
C GLY A 160 6.44 -3.20 -16.02
N ILE A 161 6.59 -4.43 -15.52
CA ILE A 161 5.85 -5.61 -15.98
C ILE A 161 4.34 -5.43 -15.76
N LEU A 162 3.93 -4.94 -14.59
CA LEU A 162 2.52 -4.68 -14.29
C LEU A 162 1.93 -3.63 -15.24
N THR A 163 2.68 -2.57 -15.55
CA THR A 163 2.26 -1.51 -16.48
C THR A 163 2.10 -2.06 -17.90
N VAL A 164 3.05 -2.84 -18.39
CA VAL A 164 2.94 -3.49 -19.72
C VAL A 164 1.75 -4.46 -19.74
N GLY A 165 1.57 -5.26 -18.70
CA GLY A 165 0.42 -6.16 -18.56
C GLY A 165 -0.91 -5.41 -18.61
N PHE A 166 -1.02 -4.28 -17.93
CA PHE A 166 -2.18 -3.40 -17.97
C PHE A 166 -2.44 -2.87 -19.38
N LEU A 167 -1.42 -2.37 -20.09
CA LEU A 167 -1.57 -1.85 -21.45
C LEU A 167 -2.05 -2.94 -22.41
N VAL A 168 -1.47 -4.13 -22.35
CA VAL A 168 -1.89 -5.27 -23.17
C VAL A 168 -3.34 -5.64 -22.86
N ALA A 169 -3.72 -5.74 -21.58
CA ALA A 169 -5.09 -6.04 -21.17
C ALA A 169 -6.07 -4.96 -21.65
N ALA A 170 -5.71 -3.67 -21.58
CA ALA A 170 -6.52 -2.56 -22.05
C ALA A 170 -6.75 -2.65 -23.58
N ILE A 171 -5.70 -2.90 -24.37
CA ILE A 171 -5.81 -3.07 -25.83
C ILE A 171 -6.72 -4.26 -26.17
N LEU A 172 -6.50 -5.42 -25.54
CA LEU A 172 -7.33 -6.61 -25.78
C LEU A 172 -8.79 -6.36 -25.38
N THR A 173 -9.05 -5.62 -24.32
CA THR A 173 -10.41 -5.25 -23.88
C THR A 173 -11.10 -4.38 -24.93
N VAL A 174 -10.42 -3.36 -25.45
CA VAL A 174 -10.96 -2.50 -26.52
C VAL A 174 -11.25 -3.29 -27.78
N LEU A 175 -10.31 -4.12 -28.23
CA LEU A 175 -10.49 -4.98 -29.40
C LEU A 175 -11.64 -5.98 -29.19
N GLY A 176 -11.70 -6.64 -28.04
CA GLY A 176 -12.77 -7.57 -27.68
C GLY A 176 -14.14 -6.89 -27.66
N PHE A 177 -14.21 -5.68 -27.09
CA PHE A 177 -15.43 -4.88 -27.07
C PHE A 177 -15.88 -4.48 -28.49
N MET A 178 -14.96 -4.03 -29.34
CA MET A 178 -15.28 -3.68 -30.72
C MET A 178 -15.80 -4.92 -31.53
N LEU A 179 -15.11 -6.05 -31.36
CA LEU A 179 -15.52 -7.31 -32.02
C LEU A 179 -16.89 -7.77 -31.51
N TYR A 180 -17.11 -7.76 -30.21
CA TYR A 180 -18.40 -8.11 -29.61
C TYR A 180 -19.52 -7.19 -30.12
N SER A 181 -19.30 -5.88 -30.10
CA SER A 181 -20.28 -4.90 -30.56
C SER A 181 -20.62 -5.08 -32.04
N PHE A 182 -19.60 -5.36 -32.86
CA PHE A 182 -19.81 -5.64 -34.32
C PHE A 182 -20.61 -6.91 -34.53
N LEU A 183 -20.26 -8.02 -33.88
CA LEU A 183 -20.97 -9.30 -34.03
C LEU A 183 -22.40 -9.21 -33.46
N SER A 184 -22.59 -8.54 -32.34
CA SER A 184 -23.90 -8.30 -31.72
C SER A 184 -24.81 -7.51 -32.64
N ALA A 185 -24.29 -6.42 -33.25
CA ALA A 185 -25.03 -5.62 -34.21
C ALA A 185 -25.44 -6.46 -35.44
N ARG A 186 -24.52 -7.25 -36.01
CA ARG A 186 -24.83 -8.13 -37.17
C ARG A 186 -25.91 -9.14 -36.85
N ARG A 187 -25.83 -9.83 -35.72
CA ARG A 187 -26.83 -10.87 -35.33
C ARG A 187 -28.23 -10.28 -35.14
N ARG A 188 -28.34 -9.00 -34.77
CA ARG A 188 -29.61 -8.31 -34.45
C ARG A 188 -30.17 -7.52 -35.64
N MET A 189 -29.51 -7.51 -36.81
CA MET A 189 -29.96 -6.75 -37.99
C MET A 189 -31.39 -7.10 -38.37
N GLN A 190 -31.77 -8.39 -38.36
CA GLN A 190 -33.15 -8.83 -38.64
C GLN A 190 -34.14 -8.31 -37.59
N GLN A 191 -33.81 -8.37 -36.31
CA GLN A 191 -34.65 -7.88 -35.24
C GLN A 191 -34.84 -6.34 -35.30
N LEU A 192 -33.75 -5.61 -35.62
CA LEU A 192 -33.80 -4.17 -35.86
C LEU A 192 -34.66 -3.80 -37.07
N GLY A 193 -34.65 -4.63 -38.13
CA GLY A 193 -35.52 -4.48 -39.28
C GLY A 193 -37.01 -4.65 -38.93
N ILE A 194 -37.36 -5.64 -38.14
CA ILE A 194 -38.74 -5.87 -37.63
C ILE A 194 -39.21 -4.69 -36.76
N LEU A 195 -38.38 -4.22 -35.82
CA LEU A 195 -38.69 -3.08 -34.95
C LEU A 195 -38.92 -1.80 -35.78
N ARG A 196 -38.17 -1.61 -36.85
CA ARG A 196 -38.36 -0.50 -37.79
C ARG A 196 -39.68 -0.62 -38.57
N ALA A 197 -40.05 -1.85 -39.00
CA ALA A 197 -41.31 -2.07 -39.63
C ALA A 197 -42.52 -1.83 -38.72
N MET A 198 -42.34 -1.99 -37.40
CA MET A 198 -43.34 -1.64 -36.40
C MET A 198 -43.40 -0.11 -36.07
N GLY A 199 -42.57 0.71 -36.74
CA GLY A 199 -42.63 2.18 -36.64
C GLY A 199 -41.61 2.83 -35.74
N LEU A 200 -40.61 2.10 -35.18
CA LEU A 200 -39.55 2.72 -34.39
C LEU A 200 -38.63 3.57 -35.31
N SER A 201 -38.28 4.76 -34.80
CA SER A 201 -37.33 5.62 -35.48
C SER A 201 -35.89 5.11 -35.32
N ILE A 202 -35.01 5.48 -36.27
CA ILE A 202 -33.58 5.09 -36.20
C ILE A 202 -32.94 5.58 -34.93
N SER A 203 -33.28 6.79 -34.43
CA SER A 203 -32.76 7.32 -33.20
C SER A 203 -33.15 6.50 -31.97
N GLN A 204 -34.36 5.93 -31.94
CA GLN A 204 -34.79 5.06 -30.83
C GLN A 204 -34.04 3.73 -30.86
N LEU A 205 -33.78 3.16 -32.05
CA LEU A 205 -33.00 1.94 -32.21
C LEU A 205 -31.53 2.14 -31.78
N ILE A 206 -30.92 3.26 -32.16
CA ILE A 206 -29.59 3.62 -31.74
C ILE A 206 -29.56 3.84 -30.20
N GLY A 207 -30.57 4.54 -29.67
CA GLY A 207 -30.68 4.76 -28.22
C GLY A 207 -30.77 3.46 -27.44
N LEU A 208 -31.55 2.50 -27.89
CA LEU A 208 -31.66 1.16 -27.29
C LEU A 208 -30.29 0.44 -27.26
N PHE A 209 -29.59 0.48 -28.40
CA PHE A 209 -28.28 -0.16 -28.52
C PHE A 209 -27.24 0.50 -27.64
N VAL A 210 -27.19 1.85 -27.59
CA VAL A 210 -26.29 2.62 -26.73
C VAL A 210 -26.55 2.35 -25.25
N PHE A 211 -27.85 2.25 -24.88
CA PHE A 211 -28.24 1.92 -23.51
C PHE A 211 -27.77 0.51 -23.12
N GLU A 212 -27.97 -0.46 -23.97
CA GLU A 212 -27.55 -1.85 -23.71
C GLU A 212 -26.02 -1.95 -23.55
N GLN A 213 -25.26 -1.34 -24.47
CA GLN A 213 -23.81 -1.34 -24.40
C GLN A 213 -23.30 -0.53 -23.18
N GLY A 214 -23.90 0.62 -22.91
CA GLY A 214 -23.58 1.43 -21.74
C GLY A 214 -23.81 0.68 -20.44
N PHE A 215 -24.93 -0.04 -20.34
CA PHE A 215 -25.23 -0.88 -19.17
C PHE A 215 -24.16 -1.97 -18.95
N LEU A 216 -23.78 -2.67 -20.01
CA LEU A 216 -22.73 -3.70 -19.92
C LEU A 216 -21.37 -3.11 -19.52
N ILE A 217 -21.02 -1.93 -20.02
CA ILE A 217 -19.78 -1.25 -19.66
C ILE A 217 -19.79 -0.84 -18.18
N VAL A 218 -20.88 -0.23 -17.71
CA VAL A 218 -21.00 0.19 -16.30
C VAL A 218 -20.92 -1.02 -15.37
N LEU A 219 -21.67 -2.09 -15.69
CA LEU A 219 -21.66 -3.31 -14.89
C LEU A 219 -20.27 -3.98 -14.89
N GLY A 220 -19.65 -4.09 -16.06
CA GLY A 220 -18.32 -4.67 -16.21
C GLY A 220 -17.24 -3.87 -15.48
N THR A 221 -17.32 -2.54 -15.57
CA THR A 221 -16.38 -1.63 -14.87
C THR A 221 -16.55 -1.72 -13.35
N ALA A 222 -17.79 -1.72 -12.85
CA ALA A 222 -18.08 -1.87 -11.44
C ALA A 222 -17.58 -3.23 -10.89
N ALA A 223 -17.90 -4.32 -11.58
CA ALA A 223 -17.43 -5.65 -11.19
C ALA A 223 -15.90 -5.78 -11.26
N GLY A 224 -15.29 -5.25 -12.32
CA GLY A 224 -13.83 -5.24 -12.48
C GLY A 224 -13.13 -4.45 -11.39
N THR A 225 -13.67 -3.31 -10.99
CA THR A 225 -13.13 -2.51 -9.87
C THR A 225 -13.24 -3.26 -8.55
N ALA A 226 -14.40 -3.82 -8.26
CA ALA A 226 -14.60 -4.59 -7.03
C ALA A 226 -13.60 -5.76 -6.95
N LEU A 227 -13.48 -6.54 -8.03
CA LEU A 227 -12.51 -7.63 -8.12
C LEU A 227 -11.05 -7.13 -8.03
N GLY A 228 -10.74 -6.00 -8.66
CA GLY A 228 -9.41 -5.39 -8.63
C GLY A 228 -9.01 -4.93 -7.21
N VAL A 229 -9.92 -4.29 -6.49
CA VAL A 229 -9.69 -3.90 -5.08
C VAL A 229 -9.49 -5.13 -4.22
N VAL A 230 -10.37 -6.13 -4.32
CA VAL A 230 -10.25 -7.39 -3.55
C VAL A 230 -8.95 -8.10 -3.90
N ALA A 231 -8.63 -8.27 -5.17
CA ALA A 231 -7.37 -8.89 -5.58
C ALA A 231 -6.15 -8.10 -5.08
N GLY A 232 -6.18 -6.76 -5.17
CA GLY A 232 -5.12 -5.89 -4.65
C GLY A 232 -4.87 -6.10 -3.16
N THR A 233 -5.92 -6.12 -2.35
CA THR A 233 -5.78 -6.33 -0.89
C THR A 233 -5.18 -7.68 -0.53
N PHE A 234 -5.46 -8.73 -1.31
CA PHE A 234 -4.91 -10.06 -1.06
C PHE A 234 -3.50 -10.25 -1.65
N PHE A 235 -3.23 -9.78 -2.86
CA PHE A 235 -1.99 -10.10 -3.57
C PHE A 235 -0.85 -9.10 -3.32
N ILE A 236 -1.11 -7.81 -3.08
CA ILE A 236 -0.05 -6.81 -2.87
C ILE A 236 0.86 -7.16 -1.69
N PRO A 237 0.37 -7.66 -0.53
CA PRO A 237 1.24 -8.08 0.56
C PRO A 237 2.24 -9.19 0.18
N PHE A 238 1.87 -10.06 -0.76
CA PHE A 238 2.78 -11.13 -1.24
C PHE A 238 3.87 -10.62 -2.20
N LEU A 239 3.70 -9.44 -2.81
CA LEU A 239 4.72 -8.81 -3.64
C LEU A 239 5.82 -8.14 -2.80
N GLN A 240 5.72 -8.16 -1.49
CA GLN A 240 6.76 -7.70 -0.60
C GLN A 240 8.01 -8.56 -0.81
N ILE A 241 9.03 -7.99 -1.47
CA ILE A 241 10.32 -8.66 -1.65
C ILE A 241 10.97 -8.73 -0.28
N LYS A 242 10.97 -9.90 0.32
CA LYS A 242 11.70 -10.17 1.56
C LYS A 242 13.18 -10.21 1.20
N SER A 243 13.90 -9.15 1.54
CA SER A 243 15.37 -9.23 1.60
C SER A 243 15.72 -10.18 2.74
N GLU A 244 16.67 -11.08 2.54
CA GLU A 244 17.12 -12.02 3.57
C GLU A 244 17.55 -11.31 4.87
N GLN A 245 17.97 -10.04 4.77
CA GLN A 245 18.38 -9.23 5.90
C GLN A 245 17.21 -8.59 6.68
N HIS A 246 15.97 -8.62 6.16
CA HIS A 246 14.82 -7.94 6.73
C HIS A 246 13.54 -8.80 6.63
N ALA A 247 13.61 -10.02 7.10
CA ALA A 247 12.49 -10.97 7.01
C ALA A 247 11.23 -10.56 7.82
N GLY A 248 11.33 -9.55 8.66
CA GLY A 248 10.27 -9.12 9.59
C GLY A 248 9.66 -7.75 9.31
N ILE A 249 9.82 -7.19 8.10
CA ILE A 249 9.23 -5.89 7.75
C ILE A 249 7.71 -5.95 7.91
N PRO A 250 7.07 -4.96 8.58
CA PRO A 250 5.62 -4.91 8.69
C PRO A 250 4.98 -5.02 7.31
N SER A 251 3.92 -5.84 7.21
CA SER A 251 3.20 -6.02 5.95
C SER A 251 2.76 -4.69 5.36
N PHE A 252 2.74 -4.61 4.04
CA PHE A 252 2.25 -3.43 3.35
C PHE A 252 0.79 -3.16 3.72
N VAL A 253 0.51 -1.96 4.15
CA VAL A 253 -0.87 -1.47 4.24
C VAL A 253 -1.30 -1.10 2.82
N VAL A 254 -2.23 -1.87 2.28
CA VAL A 254 -2.76 -1.63 0.95
C VAL A 254 -3.74 -0.47 1.01
N MET A 255 -3.35 0.66 0.45
CA MET A 255 -4.23 1.81 0.30
C MET A 255 -4.74 1.87 -1.13
N THR A 256 -6.07 1.86 -1.32
CA THR A 256 -6.68 2.01 -2.64
C THR A 256 -6.62 3.48 -3.05
N ALA A 257 -5.91 3.78 -4.13
CA ALA A 257 -5.80 5.12 -4.69
C ALA A 257 -7.06 5.46 -5.53
N TRP A 258 -8.15 5.87 -4.87
CA TRP A 258 -9.42 6.20 -5.52
C TRP A 258 -9.29 7.31 -6.56
N ASP A 259 -8.40 8.28 -6.34
CA ASP A 259 -8.14 9.36 -7.30
C ASP A 259 -7.58 8.83 -8.63
N ASP A 260 -6.74 7.81 -8.59
CA ASP A 260 -6.19 7.19 -9.80
C ASP A 260 -7.21 6.30 -10.50
N ILE A 261 -8.05 5.60 -9.73
CA ILE A 261 -9.20 4.87 -10.29
C ILE A 261 -10.15 5.82 -11.03
N TYR A 262 -10.44 6.98 -10.45
CA TYR A 262 -11.26 8.00 -11.10
C TYR A 262 -10.64 8.52 -12.40
N LYS A 263 -9.34 8.77 -12.45
CA LYS A 263 -8.62 9.15 -13.68
C LYS A 263 -8.75 8.09 -14.76
N ILE A 264 -8.65 6.80 -14.38
CA ILE A 264 -8.84 5.69 -15.31
C ILE A 264 -10.27 5.70 -15.87
N TYR A 265 -11.29 5.96 -15.05
CA TYR A 265 -12.67 6.07 -15.52
C TYR A 265 -12.88 7.23 -16.50
N VAL A 266 -12.26 8.37 -16.24
CA VAL A 266 -12.31 9.53 -17.16
C VAL A 266 -11.67 9.17 -18.50
N ILE A 267 -10.52 8.52 -18.51
CA ILE A 267 -9.83 8.07 -19.72
C ILE A 267 -10.70 7.04 -20.48
N LEU A 268 -11.24 6.06 -19.77
CA LEU A 268 -12.13 5.07 -20.34
C LEU A 268 -13.38 5.72 -20.96
N GLY A 269 -14.00 6.66 -20.24
CA GLY A 269 -15.14 7.45 -20.71
C GLY A 269 -14.81 8.23 -21.97
N ALA A 270 -13.64 8.86 -22.04
CA ALA A 270 -13.18 9.58 -23.23
C ALA A 270 -12.98 8.65 -24.44
N ILE A 271 -12.38 7.47 -24.23
CA ILE A 271 -12.21 6.46 -25.29
C ILE A 271 -13.59 6.00 -25.81
N LEU A 272 -14.51 5.75 -24.91
CA LEU A 272 -15.87 5.31 -25.27
C LEU A 272 -16.64 6.44 -25.97
N ALA A 273 -16.49 7.69 -25.56
CA ALA A 273 -17.09 8.85 -26.21
C ALA A 273 -16.62 9.04 -27.66
N VAL A 274 -15.46 8.55 -28.04
CA VAL A 274 -14.97 8.52 -29.42
C VAL A 274 -15.41 7.22 -30.13
N ALA A 275 -15.34 6.09 -29.46
CA ALA A 275 -15.65 4.79 -30.03
C ALA A 275 -17.14 4.64 -30.41
N PHE A 276 -18.07 5.14 -29.57
CA PHE A 276 -19.50 5.07 -29.82
C PHE A 276 -19.94 5.83 -31.09
N PRO A 277 -19.61 7.10 -31.28
CA PRO A 277 -19.95 7.80 -32.52
C PRO A 277 -19.33 7.17 -33.77
N ALA A 278 -18.07 6.71 -33.67
CA ALA A 278 -17.39 6.03 -34.77
C ALA A 278 -18.13 4.73 -35.15
N PHE A 279 -18.58 3.98 -34.17
CA PHE A 279 -19.37 2.75 -34.38
C PHE A 279 -20.73 3.06 -34.96
N ILE A 280 -21.46 4.07 -34.48
CA ILE A 280 -22.74 4.51 -35.02
C ILE A 280 -22.56 4.97 -36.45
N TRP A 281 -21.52 5.73 -36.77
CA TRP A 281 -21.21 6.19 -38.11
C TRP A 281 -20.94 5.01 -39.05
N MET A 282 -20.21 4.00 -38.58
CA MET A 282 -19.99 2.77 -39.36
C MET A 282 -21.29 2.01 -39.64
N LEU A 283 -22.17 1.87 -38.64
CA LEU A 283 -23.49 1.24 -38.79
C LEU A 283 -24.39 1.98 -39.80
N THR A 284 -24.40 3.31 -39.76
CA THR A 284 -25.22 4.12 -40.68
C THR A 284 -24.69 4.09 -42.11
N ARG A 285 -23.39 3.87 -42.33
CA ARG A 285 -22.79 3.67 -43.67
C ARG A 285 -23.01 2.27 -44.25
N MET A 286 -23.21 1.26 -43.40
CA MET A 286 -23.62 -0.05 -43.88
C MET A 286 -25.03 0.08 -44.44
N LYS A 287 -25.16 0.16 -45.77
CA LYS A 287 -26.41 0.32 -46.48
C LYS A 287 -27.39 -0.75 -46.03
N ILE A 288 -28.41 -0.36 -45.28
CA ILE A 288 -29.54 -1.21 -44.87
C ILE A 288 -30.24 -1.83 -46.10
N HIS A 289 -29.97 -1.31 -47.26
CA HIS A 289 -30.53 -1.80 -48.53
C HIS A 289 -29.98 -3.16 -48.98
N GLU A 290 -28.77 -3.56 -48.58
CA GLU A 290 -28.25 -4.88 -49.00
C GLU A 290 -28.78 -6.02 -48.13
N ALA A 291 -29.21 -5.76 -46.89
CA ALA A 291 -29.76 -6.77 -45.99
C ALA A 291 -31.13 -7.33 -46.46
N ILE A 292 -31.89 -6.57 -47.28
CA ILE A 292 -33.18 -6.99 -47.80
C ILE A 292 -32.99 -7.90 -49.05
N LYS A 293 -31.86 -7.76 -49.75
CA LYS A 293 -31.59 -8.51 -50.97
C LYS A 293 -31.14 -9.96 -50.73
N PHE A 294 -30.58 -10.26 -49.55
CA PHE A 294 -30.19 -11.63 -49.18
C PHE A 294 -31.34 -12.49 -48.61
N GLY A 295 -32.50 -11.91 -48.33
CA GLY A 295 -33.68 -12.65 -47.88
C GLY A 295 -34.47 -13.27 -49.02
N ASP A 296 -34.25 -12.83 -50.27
CA ASP A 296 -35.03 -13.28 -51.47
C ASP A 296 -34.34 -14.39 -52.29
N GLU A 297 -33.07 -14.75 -51.94
CA GLU A 297 -32.33 -15.82 -52.65
C GLU A 297 -32.36 -17.20 -51.96
N THR A 298 -33.10 -17.36 -50.87
CA THR A 298 -33.27 -18.64 -50.14
C THR A 298 -34.76 -19.03 -50.01
N GLY A 299 -35.59 -18.68 -50.97
CA GLY A 299 -36.97 -19.18 -51.16
C GLY A 299 -37.05 -20.17 -52.21
#